data_b267d962a84ba5a1b492331b360ea5c5
#
_entry.id   b267d962a84ba5a1b492331b360ea5c5
#
_cell.length_a   1.000
_cell.length_b   1.000
_cell.length_c   1.000
_cell.angle_alpha   90.00
_cell.angle_beta   90.00
_cell.angle_gamma   90.00
#
_symmetry.space_group_name_H-M   'P 1'
#
loop_
_entity.id
_entity.type
_entity.pdbx_description
1 polymer ?
#
loop_
_entity_poly.entity_id
_entity_poly.type
_entity_poly.pdbx_seq_one_letter_code
_entity_poly.pdbx_strand_id
1 'polypeptide(L)'
;LPEGFGIIRVRDNLDLLPSNINLSAAEVSLVNAMSRELVLRTYMEQIRSQYDYVLIDCMPSLGILTVNAHACADSVLKRRLNNNLSIEGILFTMVDRRTVYAKEIVSEVNEVYGKSIPIFPIEIPMSVRASETSQMAKTIYDYDPKGKAASAYSELTREVLEHGC
;
A
#
# COMPACT_ATOMS: atom_id res chain seq x y z
N LEU A 1 16.62 -1.85 -16.34
CA LEU A 1 16.82 -3.09 -15.55
C LEU A 1 16.31 -4.28 -16.37
N PRO A 2 16.92 -5.46 -16.27
CA PRO A 2 16.37 -6.67 -16.88
C PRO A 2 14.98 -6.98 -16.32
N GLU A 3 14.15 -7.66 -17.12
CA GLU A 3 12.82 -8.12 -16.68
C GLU A 3 12.94 -8.98 -15.42
N GLY A 4 12.11 -8.70 -14.41
CA GLY A 4 12.09 -9.42 -13.15
C GLY A 4 13.32 -9.21 -12.25
N PHE A 5 14.21 -8.29 -12.58
CA PHE A 5 15.39 -8.01 -11.74
C PHE A 5 15.00 -7.61 -10.33
N GLY A 6 15.54 -8.33 -9.35
CA GLY A 6 15.34 -8.07 -7.93
C GLY A 6 14.08 -8.72 -7.32
N ILE A 7 13.24 -9.38 -8.12
CA ILE A 7 12.07 -10.10 -7.63
C ILE A 7 12.50 -11.39 -6.93
N ILE A 8 11.93 -11.66 -5.79
CA ILE A 8 12.17 -12.85 -4.96
C ILE A 8 10.85 -13.60 -4.80
N ARG A 9 10.83 -14.88 -5.14
CA ARG A 9 9.69 -15.77 -4.85
C ARG A 9 9.59 -16.03 -3.35
N VAL A 10 8.47 -15.63 -2.75
CA VAL A 10 8.20 -15.86 -1.33
C VAL A 10 7.33 -17.09 -1.12
N ARG A 11 6.29 -17.24 -1.95
CA ARG A 11 5.34 -18.38 -1.98
C ARG A 11 4.86 -18.58 -3.41
N ASP A 12 4.12 -19.64 -3.67
CA ASP A 12 3.64 -19.97 -5.03
C ASP A 12 2.91 -18.81 -5.73
N ASN A 13 2.12 -18.05 -4.98
CA ASN A 13 1.34 -16.92 -5.52
C ASN A 13 1.80 -15.57 -4.97
N LEU A 14 3.03 -15.47 -4.45
CA LEU A 14 3.51 -14.25 -3.82
C LEU A 14 4.97 -14.02 -4.13
N ASP A 15 5.24 -12.97 -4.85
CA ASP A 15 6.57 -12.46 -5.12
C ASP A 15 6.79 -11.14 -4.36
N LEU A 16 8.02 -10.84 -4.04
CA LEU A 16 8.43 -9.62 -3.35
C LEU A 16 9.55 -8.94 -4.13
N LEU A 17 9.39 -7.65 -4.40
CA LEU A 17 10.46 -6.75 -4.81
C LEU A 17 10.91 -5.95 -3.58
N PRO A 18 11.93 -6.41 -2.85
CA PRO A 18 12.35 -5.76 -1.61
C PRO A 18 13.11 -4.47 -1.89
N SER A 19 13.00 -3.52 -0.97
CA SER A 19 13.87 -2.36 -0.93
C SER A 19 14.83 -2.43 0.26
N ASN A 20 15.91 -1.66 0.18
CA ASN A 20 16.88 -1.52 1.26
C ASN A 20 17.40 -0.07 1.30
N ILE A 21 18.37 0.20 2.19
CA ILE A 21 18.96 1.52 2.37
C ILE A 21 19.51 2.14 1.05
N ASN A 22 19.92 1.32 0.09
CA ASN A 22 20.42 1.80 -1.20
C ASN A 22 19.33 2.46 -2.05
N LEU A 23 18.03 2.22 -1.77
CA LEU A 23 16.95 2.92 -2.43
C LEU A 23 16.98 4.42 -2.13
N SER A 24 17.49 4.84 -0.97
CA SER A 24 17.71 6.25 -0.65
C SER A 24 18.75 6.90 -1.57
N ALA A 25 19.75 6.14 -2.02
CA ALA A 25 20.72 6.62 -3.02
C ALA A 25 20.07 6.81 -4.39
N ALA A 26 19.08 6.01 -4.73
CA ALA A 26 18.30 6.17 -5.96
C ALA A 26 17.52 7.49 -5.95
N GLU A 27 17.01 7.95 -4.81
CA GLU A 27 16.36 9.26 -4.69
C GLU A 27 17.28 10.39 -5.14
N VAL A 28 18.52 10.37 -4.69
CA VAL A 28 19.54 11.37 -5.08
C VAL A 28 19.89 11.24 -6.56
N SER A 29 20.07 10.03 -7.05
CA SER A 29 20.45 9.77 -8.45
C SER A 29 19.36 10.19 -9.43
N LEU A 30 18.11 10.03 -9.06
CA LEU A 30 16.95 10.38 -9.88
C LEU A 30 16.72 11.89 -9.99
N VAL A 31 17.31 12.73 -9.12
CA VAL A 31 17.09 14.19 -9.15
C VAL A 31 17.40 14.79 -10.53
N ASN A 32 18.44 14.30 -11.19
CA ASN A 32 18.90 14.81 -12.49
C ASN A 32 18.54 13.89 -13.68
N ALA A 33 17.77 12.81 -13.45
CA ALA A 33 17.38 11.89 -14.51
C ALA A 33 16.21 12.46 -15.33
N MET A 34 16.24 12.26 -16.65
CA MET A 34 15.08 12.55 -17.51
C MET A 34 13.96 11.54 -17.21
N SER A 35 12.71 12.03 -17.20
CA SER A 35 11.52 11.22 -16.91
C SER A 35 11.64 10.44 -15.60
N ARG A 36 12.28 11.04 -14.61
CA ARG A 36 12.60 10.44 -13.31
C ARG A 36 11.37 9.91 -12.55
N GLU A 37 10.21 10.48 -12.83
CA GLU A 37 8.93 10.08 -12.26
C GLU A 37 8.34 8.81 -12.87
N LEU A 38 8.88 8.34 -14.01
CA LEU A 38 8.36 7.18 -14.76
C LEU A 38 9.26 5.93 -14.66
N VAL A 39 10.33 5.97 -13.89
CA VAL A 39 11.31 4.88 -13.81
C VAL A 39 10.67 3.58 -13.30
N LEU A 40 9.88 3.65 -12.24
CA LEU A 40 9.17 2.49 -11.71
C LEU A 40 8.11 2.01 -12.69
N ARG A 41 7.37 2.91 -13.33
CA ARG A 41 6.40 2.56 -14.36
C ARG A 41 7.02 1.78 -15.50
N THR A 42 8.15 2.24 -16.03
CA THR A 42 8.87 1.56 -17.11
C THR A 42 9.30 0.15 -16.71
N TYR A 43 9.69 -0.06 -15.46
CA TYR A 43 10.00 -1.39 -14.95
C TYR A 43 8.74 -2.24 -14.80
N MET A 44 7.68 -1.69 -14.23
CA MET A 44 6.41 -2.40 -14.01
C MET A 44 5.74 -2.83 -15.31
N GLU A 45 5.83 -2.03 -16.37
CA GLU A 45 5.29 -2.37 -17.70
C GLU A 45 5.86 -3.68 -18.27
N GLN A 46 7.06 -4.08 -17.85
CA GLN A 46 7.69 -5.32 -18.29
C GLN A 46 7.14 -6.57 -17.58
N ILE A 47 6.65 -6.41 -16.35
CA ILE A 47 6.30 -7.55 -15.49
C ILE A 47 4.82 -7.60 -15.10
N ARG A 48 4.04 -6.50 -15.27
CA ARG A 48 2.66 -6.40 -14.79
C ARG A 48 1.73 -7.51 -15.32
N SER A 49 1.99 -8.01 -16.52
CA SER A 49 1.19 -9.10 -17.12
C SER A 49 1.34 -10.45 -16.41
N GLN A 50 2.31 -10.57 -15.50
CA GLN A 50 2.58 -11.79 -14.74
C GLN A 50 1.82 -11.83 -13.40
N TYR A 51 1.14 -10.73 -13.04
CA TYR A 51 0.48 -10.56 -11.74
C TYR A 51 -0.95 -10.09 -11.89
N ASP A 52 -1.84 -10.64 -11.08
CA ASP A 52 -3.21 -10.14 -10.96
C ASP A 52 -3.25 -8.83 -10.16
N TYR A 53 -2.41 -8.73 -9.13
CA TYR A 53 -2.30 -7.56 -8.25
C TYR A 53 -0.86 -7.21 -7.96
N VAL A 54 -0.55 -5.92 -7.92
CA VAL A 54 0.73 -5.39 -7.46
C VAL A 54 0.47 -4.35 -6.38
N LEU A 55 0.96 -4.62 -5.18
CA LEU A 55 0.85 -3.71 -4.03
C LEU A 55 2.17 -2.96 -3.87
N ILE A 56 2.12 -1.63 -3.86
CA ILE A 56 3.29 -0.78 -3.69
C ILE A 56 3.18 -0.09 -2.33
N ASP A 57 4.00 -0.53 -1.37
CA ASP A 57 4.11 0.13 -0.08
C ASP A 57 5.01 1.36 -0.18
N CYS A 58 4.50 2.53 0.21
CA CYS A 58 5.16 3.80 0.08
C CYS A 58 5.45 4.43 1.44
N MET A 59 6.59 5.10 1.55
CA MET A 59 6.84 5.97 2.70
C MET A 59 5.84 7.14 2.74
N PRO A 60 5.46 7.64 3.93
CA PRO A 60 4.60 8.80 4.08
C PRO A 60 5.35 10.11 3.75
N SER A 61 5.90 10.21 2.54
CA SER A 61 6.64 11.36 2.06
C SER A 61 6.23 11.70 0.63
N LEU A 62 6.47 12.92 0.20
CA LEU A 62 6.26 13.37 -1.19
C LEU A 62 7.56 13.34 -2.00
N GLY A 63 8.49 12.45 -1.65
CA GLY A 63 9.74 12.23 -2.38
C GLY A 63 9.54 11.64 -3.78
N ILE A 64 10.59 11.62 -4.58
CA ILE A 64 10.54 11.12 -5.97
C ILE A 64 10.15 9.64 -6.05
N LEU A 65 10.43 8.85 -5.01
CA LEU A 65 10.02 7.43 -4.96
C LEU A 65 8.51 7.30 -4.84
N THR A 66 7.87 8.09 -3.98
CA THR A 66 6.41 8.13 -3.86
C THR A 66 5.75 8.64 -5.14
N VAL A 67 6.35 9.64 -5.79
CA VAL A 67 5.89 10.13 -7.11
C VAL A 67 5.96 9.02 -8.16
N ASN A 68 7.02 8.21 -8.18
CA ASN A 68 7.14 7.04 -9.07
C ASN A 68 6.06 5.99 -8.80
N ALA A 69 5.77 5.69 -7.54
CA ALA A 69 4.70 4.78 -7.17
C ALA A 69 3.35 5.27 -7.70
N HIS A 70 3.02 6.55 -7.51
CA HIS A 70 1.79 7.13 -8.02
C HIS A 70 1.72 7.21 -9.55
N ALA A 71 2.86 7.41 -10.22
CA ALA A 71 2.90 7.47 -11.67
C ALA A 71 2.69 6.10 -12.34
N CYS A 72 2.96 5.00 -11.64
CA CYS A 72 2.79 3.64 -12.16
C CYS A 72 1.52 2.93 -11.67
N ALA A 73 0.89 3.40 -10.59
CA ALA A 73 -0.30 2.78 -10.04
C ALA A 73 -1.54 3.05 -10.91
N ASP A 74 -2.45 2.08 -10.95
CA ASP A 74 -3.77 2.22 -11.59
C ASP A 74 -4.77 2.85 -10.62
N SER A 75 -4.62 2.57 -9.32
CA SER A 75 -5.37 3.22 -8.24
C SER A 75 -4.43 3.72 -7.15
N VAL A 76 -4.69 4.82 -6.57
CA VAL A 76 -4.23 5.57 -5.38
C VAL A 76 -3.99 7.05 -5.68
N LEU A 77 -4.03 7.89 -4.72
CA LEU A 77 -3.92 9.34 -4.55
C LEU A 77 -3.37 10.20 -5.73
N LYS A 78 -4.28 10.67 -6.58
CA LYS A 78 -4.41 12.01 -7.19
C LYS A 78 -3.58 12.50 -8.38
N ARG A 79 -4.26 12.57 -9.49
CA ARG A 79 -4.65 13.60 -10.49
C ARG A 79 -3.62 14.46 -11.24
N ARG A 80 -2.36 14.59 -10.91
CA ARG A 80 -1.44 15.42 -11.72
C ARG A 80 -0.50 14.64 -12.62
N LEU A 81 -0.26 13.38 -12.31
CA LEU A 81 0.70 12.54 -13.03
C LEU A 81 0.01 11.38 -13.79
N ASN A 82 -1.16 10.96 -13.34
CA ASN A 82 -1.95 9.92 -13.98
C ASN A 82 -3.44 10.32 -13.95
N ASN A 83 -4.01 10.61 -15.12
CA ASN A 83 -5.41 11.03 -15.24
C ASN A 83 -6.40 9.89 -14.99
N ASN A 84 -5.95 8.64 -15.03
CA ASN A 84 -6.78 7.44 -14.83
C ASN A 84 -6.72 6.93 -13.39
N LEU A 85 -6.00 7.61 -12.51
CA LEU A 85 -5.85 7.20 -11.12
C LEU A 85 -7.17 7.41 -10.34
N SER A 86 -7.72 6.35 -9.79
CA SER A 86 -8.84 6.38 -8.85
C SER A 86 -8.36 6.27 -7.40
N ILE A 87 -9.16 6.75 -6.45
CA ILE A 87 -8.95 6.51 -5.03
C ILE A 87 -9.95 5.44 -4.61
N GLU A 88 -9.47 4.27 -4.25
CA GLU A 88 -10.31 3.16 -3.79
C GLU A 88 -11.00 3.49 -2.46
N GLY A 89 -10.28 4.14 -1.55
CA GLY A 89 -10.86 4.56 -0.29
C GLY A 89 -9.83 4.96 0.76
N ILE A 90 -10.35 5.45 1.89
CA ILE A 90 -9.58 5.71 3.10
C ILE A 90 -9.76 4.53 4.04
N LEU A 91 -8.65 3.92 4.47
CA LEU A 91 -8.64 2.86 5.46
C LEU A 91 -8.07 3.37 6.77
N PHE A 92 -8.81 3.23 7.86
CA PHE A 92 -8.30 3.49 9.19
C PHE A 92 -7.49 2.31 9.70
N THR A 93 -6.26 2.57 10.11
CA THR A 93 -5.37 1.55 10.66
C THR A 93 -4.94 1.89 12.08
N MET A 94 -4.51 0.87 12.85
CA MET A 94 -4.07 1.00 14.24
C MET A 94 -5.12 1.69 15.15
N VAL A 95 -6.40 1.43 14.89
CA VAL A 95 -7.50 2.07 15.61
C VAL A 95 -7.67 1.45 16.99
N ASP A 96 -7.61 2.29 18.04
CA ASP A 96 -8.04 1.93 19.39
C ASP A 96 -9.37 2.63 19.72
N ARG A 97 -10.46 1.93 19.47
CA ARG A 97 -11.83 2.44 19.70
C ARG A 97 -12.17 2.75 21.17
N ARG A 98 -11.30 2.39 22.12
CA ARG A 98 -11.47 2.73 23.54
C ARG A 98 -11.17 4.20 23.80
N THR A 99 -10.39 4.85 22.94
CA THR A 99 -9.98 6.24 23.10
C THR A 99 -11.01 7.20 22.49
N VAL A 100 -11.24 8.31 23.17
CA VAL A 100 -12.08 9.42 22.65
C VAL A 100 -11.44 9.99 21.39
N TYR A 101 -10.12 10.18 21.42
CA TYR A 101 -9.35 10.72 20.31
C TYR A 101 -9.53 9.92 18.99
N ALA A 102 -9.48 8.58 19.05
CA ALA A 102 -9.69 7.78 17.85
C ALA A 102 -11.11 7.96 17.27
N LYS A 103 -12.12 8.09 18.12
CA LYS A 103 -13.50 8.34 17.69
C LYS A 103 -13.65 9.71 17.04
N GLU A 104 -13.03 10.73 17.62
CA GLU A 104 -13.05 12.10 17.08
C GLU A 104 -12.37 12.15 15.70
N ILE A 105 -11.18 11.58 15.55
CA ILE A 105 -10.48 11.54 14.26
C ILE A 105 -11.29 10.80 13.18
N VAL A 106 -11.86 9.64 13.50
CA VAL A 106 -12.70 8.91 12.56
C VAL A 106 -13.92 9.74 12.17
N SER A 107 -14.56 10.43 13.11
CA SER A 107 -15.71 11.31 12.84
C SER A 107 -15.31 12.49 11.95
N GLU A 108 -14.21 13.16 12.27
CA GLU A 108 -13.70 14.31 11.51
C GLU A 108 -13.35 13.93 10.08
N VAL A 109 -12.64 12.81 9.88
CA VAL A 109 -12.30 12.32 8.54
C VAL A 109 -13.55 11.97 7.73
N ASN A 110 -14.55 11.33 8.36
CA ASN A 110 -15.82 11.03 7.69
C ASN A 110 -16.57 12.31 7.29
N GLU A 111 -16.57 13.33 8.14
CA GLU A 111 -17.24 14.59 7.86
C GLU A 111 -16.55 15.35 6.70
N VAL A 112 -15.23 15.41 6.72
CA VAL A 112 -14.42 16.17 5.75
C VAL A 112 -14.34 15.44 4.40
N TYR A 113 -14.09 14.15 4.40
CA TYR A 113 -13.76 13.39 3.18
C TYR A 113 -14.84 12.42 2.72
N GLY A 114 -15.74 11.97 3.60
CA GLY A 114 -16.71 10.91 3.31
C GLY A 114 -17.69 11.21 2.16
N LYS A 115 -17.83 12.50 1.77
CA LYS A 115 -18.62 12.91 0.59
C LYS A 115 -17.84 12.83 -0.72
N SER A 116 -16.53 12.79 -0.66
CA SER A 116 -15.64 12.93 -1.83
C SER A 116 -14.80 11.69 -2.10
N ILE A 117 -14.52 10.92 -1.06
CA ILE A 117 -13.65 9.74 -1.10
C ILE A 117 -14.37 8.62 -0.34
N PRO A 118 -14.49 7.42 -0.89
CA PRO A 118 -14.98 6.27 -0.15
C PRO A 118 -14.16 6.04 1.12
N ILE A 119 -14.82 5.62 2.19
CA ILE A 119 -14.15 5.22 3.42
C ILE A 119 -14.50 3.76 3.64
N PHE A 120 -13.47 2.92 3.76
CA PHE A 120 -13.68 1.49 4.02
C PHE A 120 -14.44 1.31 5.34
N PRO A 121 -15.49 0.49 5.35
CA PRO A 121 -16.26 0.21 6.58
C PRO A 121 -15.43 -0.57 7.62
N ILE A 122 -14.35 -1.20 7.13
CA ILE A 122 -13.43 -1.99 7.94
C ILE A 122 -12.35 -1.10 8.54
N GLU A 123 -12.00 -1.34 9.79
CA GLU A 123 -10.88 -0.71 10.48
C GLU A 123 -9.87 -1.76 10.91
N ILE A 124 -8.59 -1.51 10.68
CA ILE A 124 -7.55 -2.38 11.21
C ILE A 124 -7.26 -1.97 12.65
N PRO A 125 -7.56 -2.83 13.64
CA PRO A 125 -7.37 -2.48 15.03
C PRO A 125 -5.89 -2.44 15.41
N MET A 126 -5.56 -1.63 16.42
CA MET A 126 -4.25 -1.73 17.08
C MET A 126 -4.06 -3.14 17.63
N SER A 127 -2.96 -3.79 17.29
CA SER A 127 -2.67 -5.17 17.67
C SER A 127 -1.19 -5.36 17.95
N VAL A 128 -0.85 -5.77 19.18
CA VAL A 128 0.51 -6.15 19.56
C VAL A 128 0.97 -7.34 18.73
N ARG A 129 0.08 -8.31 18.47
CA ARG A 129 0.38 -9.47 17.64
C ARG A 129 0.77 -9.07 16.22
N ALA A 130 0.09 -8.07 15.64
CA ALA A 130 0.48 -7.56 14.33
C ALA A 130 1.87 -6.91 14.34
N SER A 131 2.24 -6.22 15.41
CA SER A 131 3.58 -5.63 15.55
C SER A 131 4.68 -6.70 15.69
N GLU A 132 4.39 -7.83 16.29
CA GLU A 132 5.33 -8.93 16.49
C GLU A 132 5.63 -9.71 15.19
N THR A 133 4.74 -9.64 14.19
CA THR A 133 4.89 -10.40 12.93
C THR A 133 6.20 -10.12 12.20
N SER A 134 6.63 -8.85 12.19
CA SER A 134 7.88 -8.45 11.55
C SER A 134 9.12 -9.11 12.20
N GLN A 135 9.13 -9.24 13.52
CA GLN A 135 10.23 -9.89 14.26
C GLN A 135 10.22 -11.40 14.03
N MET A 136 9.04 -11.98 13.88
CA MET A 136 8.86 -13.43 13.70
C MET A 136 8.97 -13.86 12.24
N ALA A 137 9.14 -12.93 11.30
CA ALA A 137 9.14 -13.18 9.86
C ALA A 137 7.91 -14.01 9.42
N LYS A 138 6.74 -13.73 9.98
CA LYS A 138 5.48 -14.41 9.70
C LYS A 138 4.41 -13.41 9.28
N THR A 139 3.43 -13.86 8.50
CA THR A 139 2.23 -13.07 8.25
C THR A 139 1.33 -13.09 9.49
N ILE A 140 0.42 -12.12 9.60
CA ILE A 140 -0.58 -12.11 10.68
C ILE A 140 -1.46 -13.37 10.64
N TYR A 141 -1.70 -13.91 9.46
CA TYR A 141 -2.48 -15.14 9.25
C TYR A 141 -1.76 -16.39 9.76
N ASP A 142 -0.41 -16.41 9.68
CA ASP A 142 0.40 -17.51 10.22
C ASP A 142 0.65 -17.37 11.73
N TYR A 143 0.69 -16.12 12.22
CA TYR A 143 1.06 -15.84 13.62
C TYR A 143 -0.14 -15.80 14.56
N ASP A 144 -1.22 -15.13 14.15
CA ASP A 144 -2.46 -15.00 14.92
C ASP A 144 -3.70 -15.13 14.02
N PRO A 145 -3.95 -16.32 13.42
CA PRO A 145 -4.98 -16.52 12.41
C PRO A 145 -6.41 -16.26 12.91
N LYS A 146 -6.63 -16.31 14.23
CA LYS A 146 -7.94 -16.04 14.86
C LYS A 146 -8.02 -14.65 15.47
N GLY A 147 -6.97 -13.85 15.33
CA GLY A 147 -6.88 -12.51 15.88
C GLY A 147 -7.77 -11.51 15.13
N LYS A 148 -8.17 -10.45 15.83
CA LYS A 148 -8.99 -9.38 15.23
C LYS A 148 -8.31 -8.69 14.05
N ALA A 149 -6.98 -8.55 14.10
CA ALA A 149 -6.24 -7.97 12.98
C ALA A 149 -6.28 -8.87 11.74
N ALA A 150 -6.09 -10.20 11.89
CA ALA A 150 -6.19 -11.14 10.77
C ALA A 150 -7.59 -11.11 10.14
N SER A 151 -8.65 -11.10 10.98
CA SER A 151 -10.03 -10.99 10.50
C SER A 151 -10.25 -9.70 9.73
N ALA A 152 -9.82 -8.55 10.28
CA ALA A 152 -9.97 -7.25 9.63
C ALA A 152 -9.25 -7.17 8.27
N TYR A 153 -8.03 -7.69 8.17
CA TYR A 153 -7.32 -7.78 6.89
C TYR A 153 -8.02 -8.71 5.89
N SER A 154 -8.62 -9.82 6.35
CA SER A 154 -9.40 -10.71 5.48
C SER A 154 -10.66 -10.03 4.94
N GLU A 155 -11.36 -9.27 5.78
CA GLU A 155 -12.52 -8.49 5.38
C GLU A 155 -12.13 -7.39 4.39
N LEU A 156 -11.05 -6.66 4.65
CA LEU A 156 -10.51 -5.66 3.72
C LEU A 156 -10.18 -6.29 2.37
N THR A 157 -9.51 -7.45 2.36
CA THR A 157 -9.17 -8.14 1.12
C THR A 157 -10.42 -8.47 0.32
N ARG A 158 -11.47 -8.96 0.98
CA ARG A 158 -12.75 -9.26 0.30
C ARG A 158 -13.37 -7.98 -0.27
N GLU A 159 -13.42 -6.90 0.48
CA GLU A 159 -13.96 -5.62 0.06
C GLU A 159 -13.23 -5.08 -1.19
N VAL A 160 -11.90 -5.13 -1.18
CA VAL A 160 -11.08 -4.70 -2.33
C VAL A 160 -11.33 -5.59 -3.56
N LEU A 161 -11.46 -6.92 -3.38
CA LEU A 161 -11.72 -7.85 -4.48
C LEU A 161 -13.13 -7.71 -5.06
N GLU A 162 -14.12 -7.32 -4.26
CA GLU A 162 -15.51 -7.16 -4.69
C GLU A 162 -15.77 -5.79 -5.36
N HIS A 163 -15.03 -4.76 -4.95
CA HIS A 163 -15.28 -3.37 -5.37
C HIS A 163 -14.08 -2.70 -6.07
N GLY A 164 -12.91 -3.32 -6.04
CA GLY A 164 -11.68 -2.84 -6.65
C GLY A 164 -11.49 -3.34 -8.09
N CYS A 165 -11.15 -2.43 -8.99
CA CYS A 165 -10.83 -2.55 -10.42
C CYS A 165 -12.00 -2.63 -11.35
#